data_0f26a3fcb1187c248400cacd14b0307c
#
_entry.id   0f26a3fcb1187c248400cacd14b0307c
#
_cell.length_a   1.000
_cell.length_b   1.000
_cell.length_c   1.000
_cell.angle_alpha   90.00
_cell.angle_beta   90.00
_cell.angle_gamma   90.00
#
_symmetry.space_group_name_H-M   'P 1'
#
loop_
_entity.id
_entity.type
_entity.pdbx_description
1 polymer ?
#
loop_
_entity_poly.entity_id
_entity_poly.type
_entity_poly.pdbx_seq_one_letter_code
_entity_poly.pdbx_strand_id
1 'polypeptide(L)'
;MSAYNCGALALGICLIMLSACAGTGNQEDYTMQNYQHALDTTHPHTVGSPDPGSVTEQEAIALFKSFYAVFAEDSIRERTRTVYAENAYFRDGYKEVSGVDNIEAYFLKSADTIHECTFDIQDVAVHDGNYYFRWIMHLTTKRWKDEPIKAVGMSHVRFDQDGRVTFHQDYWDTSIIYEKVPVMGSVIRWIKKQF
;
A
#
# COMPACT_ATOMS: atom_id res chain seq x y z
N MET A 1 43.98 34.44 30.45
CA MET A 1 43.49 33.38 31.33
C MET A 1 41.95 33.49 31.36
N SER A 2 41.24 32.63 30.66
CA SER A 2 39.93 32.12 31.02
C SER A 2 39.54 31.06 29.98
N ALA A 3 39.59 29.82 30.37
CA ALA A 3 39.11 28.70 29.57
C ALA A 3 37.60 28.57 29.74
N TYR A 4 36.86 28.69 28.65
CA TYR A 4 35.40 28.40 28.67
C TYR A 4 35.14 26.93 28.38
N ASN A 5 34.50 26.30 29.35
CA ASN A 5 33.99 24.93 29.31
C ASN A 5 33.00 24.74 28.14
N CYS A 6 33.37 23.94 27.17
CA CYS A 6 32.55 23.47 26.06
C CYS A 6 32.25 21.97 26.22
N GLY A 7 31.74 21.55 27.41
CA GLY A 7 31.57 20.14 27.71
C GLY A 7 30.16 19.70 28.15
N ALA A 8 29.19 20.62 28.23
CA ALA A 8 27.89 20.28 28.86
C ALA A 8 26.70 20.18 27.90
N LEU A 9 26.84 20.48 26.60
CA LEU A 9 25.72 20.47 25.63
C LEU A 9 25.56 19.19 24.82
N ALA A 10 26.58 18.32 24.80
CA ALA A 10 26.54 17.09 23.99
C ALA A 10 25.86 15.90 24.69
N LEU A 11 25.67 15.91 26.01
CA LEU A 11 25.04 14.80 26.74
C LEU A 11 23.51 14.88 26.80
N GLY A 12 22.91 16.04 26.57
CA GLY A 12 21.46 16.23 26.67
C GLY A 12 20.66 15.70 25.46
N ILE A 13 21.29 15.61 24.29
CA ILE A 13 20.60 15.22 23.05
C ILE A 13 20.52 13.69 22.90
N CYS A 14 21.44 12.94 23.49
CA CYS A 14 21.45 11.48 23.43
C CYS A 14 20.39 10.81 24.33
N LEU A 15 19.93 11.47 25.41
CA LEU A 15 18.95 10.88 26.33
C LEU A 15 17.48 11.02 25.83
N ILE A 16 17.20 11.95 24.93
CA ILE A 16 15.83 12.13 24.39
C ILE A 16 15.49 11.09 23.30
N MET A 17 16.49 10.51 22.65
CA MET A 17 16.29 9.49 21.61
C MET A 17 15.99 8.08 22.17
N LEU A 18 16.28 7.82 23.43
CA LEU A 18 16.08 6.50 24.05
C LEU A 18 14.69 6.31 24.68
N SER A 19 13.91 7.38 24.85
CA SER A 19 12.55 7.27 25.39
C SER A 19 11.45 7.08 24.36
N ALA A 20 11.76 7.16 23.06
CA ALA A 20 10.77 7.01 21.97
C ALA A 20 10.54 5.55 21.55
N CYS A 21 11.32 4.58 22.07
CA CYS A 21 11.20 3.17 21.67
C CYS A 21 10.32 2.31 22.58
N ALA A 22 9.67 2.85 23.60
CA ALA A 22 8.94 2.06 24.59
C ALA A 22 7.43 1.88 24.29
N GLY A 23 6.93 2.29 23.09
CA GLY A 23 5.50 2.28 22.78
C GLY A 23 5.05 1.53 21.53
N THR A 24 5.95 0.88 20.77
CA THR A 24 5.62 0.32 19.45
C THR A 24 5.27 -1.18 19.43
N GLY A 25 5.54 -1.93 20.47
CA GLY A 25 5.35 -3.39 20.50
C GLY A 25 3.91 -3.83 20.23
N ASN A 26 2.92 -3.11 20.75
CA ASN A 26 1.51 -3.51 20.61
C ASN A 26 0.92 -3.23 19.21
N GLN A 27 1.43 -2.26 18.46
CA GLN A 27 0.87 -1.92 17.15
C GLN A 27 1.43 -2.81 16.03
N GLU A 28 2.71 -3.17 16.08
CA GLU A 28 3.31 -4.11 15.13
C GLU A 28 2.70 -5.50 15.27
N ASP A 29 2.54 -6.00 16.51
CA ASP A 29 1.89 -7.28 16.80
C ASP A 29 0.44 -7.28 16.32
N TYR A 30 -0.31 -6.20 16.53
CA TYR A 30 -1.69 -6.07 16.06
C TYR A 30 -1.78 -6.08 14.52
N THR A 31 -0.91 -5.37 13.83
CA THR A 31 -0.86 -5.35 12.36
C THR A 31 -0.53 -6.73 11.77
N MET A 32 0.41 -7.46 12.38
CA MET A 32 0.74 -8.82 11.96
C MET A 32 -0.41 -9.80 12.23
N GLN A 33 -1.10 -9.68 13.35
CA GLN A 33 -2.28 -10.50 13.67
C GLN A 33 -3.41 -10.27 12.67
N ASN A 34 -3.73 -9.01 12.31
CA ASN A 34 -4.74 -8.69 11.33
C ASN A 34 -4.39 -9.24 9.94
N TYR A 35 -3.13 -9.07 9.53
CA TYR A 35 -2.65 -9.61 8.27
C TYR A 35 -2.77 -11.15 8.22
N GLN A 36 -2.33 -11.85 9.27
CA GLN A 36 -2.45 -13.30 9.36
C GLN A 36 -3.91 -13.75 9.38
N HIS A 37 -4.75 -13.07 10.15
CA HIS A 37 -6.19 -13.31 10.17
C HIS A 37 -6.83 -13.13 8.80
N ALA A 38 -6.45 -12.08 8.06
CA ALA A 38 -6.93 -11.85 6.70
C ALA A 38 -6.49 -12.97 5.75
N LEU A 39 -5.24 -13.43 5.84
CA LEU A 39 -4.75 -14.56 5.06
C LEU A 39 -5.53 -15.86 5.36
N ASP A 40 -5.85 -16.11 6.61
CA ASP A 40 -6.57 -17.33 7.02
C ASP A 40 -8.03 -17.28 6.58
N THR A 41 -8.70 -16.14 6.78
CA THR A 41 -10.13 -15.97 6.48
C THR A 41 -10.44 -15.83 4.99
N THR A 42 -9.49 -15.38 4.18
CA THR A 42 -9.62 -15.25 2.72
C THR A 42 -8.90 -16.36 1.97
N HIS A 43 -8.53 -17.46 2.67
CA HIS A 43 -7.82 -18.55 2.03
C HIS A 43 -8.68 -19.17 0.91
N PRO A 44 -8.15 -19.40 -0.32
CA PRO A 44 -8.93 -19.91 -1.45
C PRO A 44 -9.68 -21.21 -1.17
N HIS A 45 -9.14 -22.11 -0.33
CA HIS A 45 -9.85 -23.32 0.09
C HIS A 45 -11.00 -23.07 1.07
N THR A 46 -11.08 -21.89 1.68
CA THR A 46 -12.12 -21.52 2.65
C THR A 46 -13.25 -20.75 1.98
N VAL A 47 -12.92 -19.73 1.19
CA VAL A 47 -13.91 -18.85 0.55
C VAL A 47 -14.19 -19.22 -0.91
N GLY A 48 -13.40 -20.14 -1.47
CA GLY A 48 -13.40 -20.46 -2.89
C GLY A 48 -12.54 -19.48 -3.70
N SER A 49 -12.35 -19.82 -4.95
CA SER A 49 -11.68 -18.98 -5.96
C SER A 49 -12.25 -19.34 -7.33
N PRO A 50 -12.11 -18.51 -8.36
CA PRO A 50 -12.46 -18.90 -9.70
C PRO A 50 -11.66 -20.12 -10.15
N ASP A 51 -12.28 -21.00 -10.93
CA ASP A 51 -11.58 -22.15 -11.50
C ASP A 51 -10.46 -21.68 -12.46
N PRO A 52 -9.26 -22.26 -12.39
CA PRO A 52 -8.15 -21.90 -13.27
C PRO A 52 -8.51 -21.98 -14.76
N GLY A 53 -8.28 -20.89 -15.50
CA GLY A 53 -8.58 -20.78 -16.92
C GLY A 53 -10.07 -20.53 -17.24
N SER A 54 -10.92 -20.40 -16.23
CA SER A 54 -12.35 -20.12 -16.42
C SER A 54 -12.61 -18.70 -16.96
N VAL A 55 -13.81 -18.48 -17.47
CA VAL A 55 -14.26 -17.13 -17.89
C VAL A 55 -14.27 -16.19 -16.69
N THR A 56 -14.74 -16.65 -15.54
CA THR A 56 -14.77 -15.87 -14.29
C THR A 56 -13.38 -15.42 -13.87
N GLU A 57 -12.36 -16.29 -13.95
CA GLU A 57 -10.97 -15.90 -13.63
C GLU A 57 -10.47 -14.81 -14.59
N GLN A 58 -10.71 -15.00 -15.89
CA GLN A 58 -10.27 -14.03 -16.91
C GLN A 58 -10.96 -12.67 -16.73
N GLU A 59 -12.26 -12.67 -16.43
CA GLU A 59 -13.04 -11.46 -16.15
C GLU A 59 -12.58 -10.77 -14.86
N ALA A 60 -12.31 -11.52 -13.78
CA ALA A 60 -11.80 -10.99 -12.53
C ALA A 60 -10.45 -10.28 -12.71
N ILE A 61 -9.52 -10.94 -13.41
CA ILE A 61 -8.21 -10.36 -13.75
C ILE A 61 -8.38 -9.10 -14.61
N ALA A 62 -9.23 -9.14 -15.63
CA ALA A 62 -9.48 -8.00 -16.52
C ALA A 62 -10.13 -6.83 -15.77
N LEU A 63 -11.10 -7.10 -14.91
CA LEU A 63 -11.78 -6.11 -14.08
C LEU A 63 -10.79 -5.42 -13.14
N PHE A 64 -9.96 -6.18 -12.42
CA PHE A 64 -8.92 -5.66 -11.54
C PHE A 64 -7.94 -4.77 -12.31
N LYS A 65 -7.41 -5.26 -13.44
CA LYS A 65 -6.49 -4.49 -14.30
C LYS A 65 -7.12 -3.18 -14.78
N SER A 66 -8.36 -3.23 -15.25
CA SER A 66 -9.06 -2.06 -15.76
C SER A 66 -9.44 -1.03 -14.68
N PHE A 67 -9.66 -1.47 -13.44
CA PHE A 67 -9.91 -0.59 -12.30
C PHE A 67 -8.67 0.24 -11.96
N TYR A 68 -7.49 -0.39 -11.93
CA TYR A 68 -6.24 0.27 -11.60
C TYR A 68 -5.57 0.99 -12.78
N ALA A 69 -6.01 0.72 -14.03
CA ALA A 69 -5.51 1.44 -15.20
C ALA A 69 -5.73 2.96 -15.08
N VAL A 70 -6.81 3.39 -14.41
CA VAL A 70 -7.09 4.80 -14.12
C VAL A 70 -7.64 4.89 -12.69
N PHE A 71 -6.78 5.30 -11.75
CA PHE A 71 -7.17 5.47 -10.35
C PHE A 71 -7.66 6.92 -10.14
N ALA A 72 -8.95 7.13 -10.37
CA ALA A 72 -9.63 8.43 -10.32
C ALA A 72 -10.93 8.36 -9.51
N GLU A 73 -11.37 9.49 -8.97
CA GLU A 73 -12.54 9.58 -8.08
C GLU A 73 -13.79 8.93 -8.68
N ASP A 74 -14.14 9.24 -9.92
CA ASP A 74 -15.32 8.67 -10.58
C ASP A 74 -15.22 7.14 -10.71
N SER A 75 -14.08 6.63 -11.16
CA SER A 75 -13.84 5.18 -11.25
C SER A 75 -13.94 4.49 -9.89
N ILE A 76 -13.44 5.12 -8.85
CA ILE A 76 -13.50 4.58 -7.47
C ILE A 76 -14.96 4.50 -7.01
N ARG A 77 -15.76 5.58 -7.15
CA ARG A 77 -17.17 5.61 -6.74
C ARG A 77 -18.03 4.59 -7.47
N GLU A 78 -17.81 4.45 -8.77
CA GLU A 78 -18.65 3.60 -9.62
C GLU A 78 -18.28 2.10 -9.49
N ARG A 79 -17.00 1.79 -9.24
CA ARG A 79 -16.47 0.44 -9.48
C ARG A 79 -15.92 -0.28 -8.27
N THR A 80 -15.59 0.41 -7.16
CA THR A 80 -14.98 -0.26 -5.99
C THR A 80 -15.83 -1.43 -5.50
N ARG A 81 -17.15 -1.27 -5.41
CA ARG A 81 -18.08 -2.34 -4.97
C ARG A 81 -18.28 -3.46 -5.99
N THR A 82 -17.92 -3.23 -7.24
CA THR A 82 -17.91 -4.29 -8.26
C THR A 82 -16.62 -5.10 -8.19
N VAL A 83 -15.52 -4.45 -7.88
CA VAL A 83 -14.18 -5.07 -7.81
C VAL A 83 -13.96 -5.80 -6.48
N TYR A 84 -14.40 -5.21 -5.37
CA TYR A 84 -14.13 -5.73 -4.02
C TYR A 84 -15.35 -6.39 -3.40
N ALA A 85 -15.14 -7.52 -2.74
CA ALA A 85 -16.13 -8.17 -1.90
C ALA A 85 -16.47 -7.33 -0.66
N GLU A 86 -17.65 -7.51 -0.07
CA GLU A 86 -18.13 -6.72 1.07
C GLU A 86 -17.15 -6.72 2.25
N ASN A 87 -16.56 -7.89 2.56
CA ASN A 87 -15.63 -8.09 3.68
C ASN A 87 -14.16 -8.09 3.24
N ALA A 88 -13.82 -7.48 2.10
CA ALA A 88 -12.48 -7.49 1.58
C ALA A 88 -11.47 -6.85 2.55
N TYR A 89 -10.26 -7.41 2.57
CA TYR A 89 -9.09 -6.83 3.24
C TYR A 89 -8.21 -6.13 2.19
N PHE A 90 -7.78 -4.92 2.52
CA PHE A 90 -6.83 -4.15 1.73
C PHE A 90 -5.71 -3.61 2.62
N ARG A 91 -4.49 -3.71 2.13
CA ARG A 91 -3.32 -3.07 2.75
C ARG A 91 -2.35 -2.59 1.69
N ASP A 92 -1.85 -1.38 1.86
CA ASP A 92 -0.74 -0.84 1.08
C ASP A 92 0.43 -0.43 1.98
N GLY A 93 1.36 0.36 1.47
CA GLY A 93 2.49 0.87 2.24
C GLY A 93 2.14 1.92 3.30
N TYR A 94 0.90 2.36 3.38
CA TYR A 94 0.46 3.44 4.28
C TYR A 94 -0.61 2.99 5.27
N LYS A 95 -1.51 2.14 4.85
CA LYS A 95 -2.71 1.84 5.63
C LYS A 95 -3.20 0.41 5.40
N GLU A 96 -3.90 -0.09 6.42
CA GLU A 96 -4.67 -1.32 6.43
C GLU A 96 -6.13 -0.97 6.67
N VAL A 97 -7.04 -1.51 5.85
CA VAL A 97 -8.48 -1.32 5.97
C VAL A 97 -9.24 -2.61 5.63
N SER A 98 -10.36 -2.84 6.28
CA SER A 98 -11.25 -3.96 6.01
C SER A 98 -12.67 -3.48 5.72
N GLY A 99 -13.34 -4.18 4.81
CA GLY A 99 -14.68 -3.86 4.32
C GLY A 99 -14.67 -2.87 3.17
N VAL A 100 -15.50 -3.13 2.17
CA VAL A 100 -15.57 -2.36 0.92
C VAL A 100 -15.84 -0.87 1.14
N ASP A 101 -16.65 -0.51 2.14
CA ASP A 101 -16.96 0.88 2.48
C ASP A 101 -15.72 1.65 2.94
N ASN A 102 -14.91 1.00 3.79
CA ASN A 102 -13.65 1.58 4.28
C ASN A 102 -12.58 1.65 3.18
N ILE A 103 -12.55 0.66 2.29
CA ILE A 103 -11.66 0.65 1.12
C ILE A 103 -12.01 1.80 0.18
N GLU A 104 -13.30 1.95 -0.17
CA GLU A 104 -13.80 3.06 -1.01
C GLU A 104 -13.45 4.42 -0.38
N ALA A 105 -13.75 4.60 0.90
CA ALA A 105 -13.44 5.84 1.62
C ALA A 105 -11.92 6.15 1.65
N TYR A 106 -11.09 5.13 1.81
CA TYR A 106 -9.64 5.28 1.77
C TYR A 106 -9.15 5.66 0.36
N PHE A 107 -9.66 5.01 -0.68
CA PHE A 107 -9.31 5.32 -2.07
C PHE A 107 -9.73 6.73 -2.47
N LEU A 108 -10.94 7.15 -2.11
CA LEU A 108 -11.42 8.51 -2.36
C LEU A 108 -10.56 9.57 -1.67
N LYS A 109 -10.18 9.32 -0.41
CA LYS A 109 -9.27 10.21 0.32
C LYS A 109 -7.89 10.28 -0.34
N SER A 110 -7.40 9.17 -0.87
CA SER A 110 -6.14 9.12 -1.62
C SER A 110 -6.24 9.89 -2.92
N ALA A 111 -7.31 9.66 -3.70
CA ALA A 111 -7.57 10.34 -4.97
C ALA A 111 -7.70 11.86 -4.82
N ASP A 112 -8.20 12.36 -3.67
CA ASP A 112 -8.28 13.80 -3.42
C ASP A 112 -6.90 14.49 -3.42
N THR A 113 -5.82 13.80 -3.11
CA THR A 113 -4.45 14.32 -3.14
C THR A 113 -3.74 14.13 -4.49
N ILE A 114 -4.29 13.28 -5.33
CA ILE A 114 -3.74 12.86 -6.61
C ILE A 114 -4.23 13.81 -7.72
N HIS A 115 -3.35 14.16 -8.64
CA HIS A 115 -3.69 14.81 -9.90
C HIS A 115 -3.95 13.76 -10.98
N GLU A 116 -3.07 12.77 -11.08
CA GLU A 116 -3.19 11.63 -11.99
C GLU A 116 -2.48 10.42 -11.38
N CYS A 117 -3.11 9.25 -11.46
CA CYS A 117 -2.49 7.99 -11.07
C CYS A 117 -2.97 6.87 -11.99
N THR A 118 -2.01 6.15 -12.55
CA THR A 118 -2.24 4.99 -13.40
C THR A 118 -1.32 3.86 -13.00
N PHE A 119 -1.82 2.63 -13.11
CA PHE A 119 -1.01 1.42 -12.92
C PHE A 119 -0.94 0.66 -14.24
N ASP A 120 0.27 0.52 -14.76
CA ASP A 120 0.56 -0.34 -15.91
C ASP A 120 0.90 -1.74 -15.40
N ILE A 121 -0.10 -2.64 -15.44
CA ILE A 121 0.05 -4.03 -14.97
C ILE A 121 0.74 -4.85 -16.07
N GLN A 122 1.97 -5.23 -15.80
CA GLN A 122 2.90 -5.86 -16.75
C GLN A 122 2.59 -7.35 -16.93
N ASP A 123 2.41 -8.07 -15.83
CA ASP A 123 2.13 -9.50 -15.84
C ASP A 123 1.37 -9.93 -14.57
N VAL A 124 0.89 -11.17 -14.60
CA VAL A 124 0.18 -11.82 -13.49
C VAL A 124 0.73 -13.23 -13.34
N ALA A 125 1.21 -13.56 -12.14
CA ALA A 125 1.50 -14.94 -11.77
C ALA A 125 0.38 -15.48 -10.88
N VAL A 126 -0.03 -16.73 -11.11
CA VAL A 126 -1.12 -17.38 -10.37
C VAL A 126 -0.62 -18.66 -9.73
N HIS A 127 -0.91 -18.86 -8.46
CA HIS A 127 -0.59 -20.08 -7.73
C HIS A 127 -1.64 -20.31 -6.64
N ASP A 128 -2.34 -21.44 -6.70
CA ASP A 128 -3.34 -21.88 -5.72
C ASP A 128 -4.33 -20.78 -5.32
N GLY A 129 -4.96 -20.10 -6.31
CA GLY A 129 -5.92 -19.02 -6.08
C GLY A 129 -5.32 -17.73 -5.52
N ASN A 130 -3.99 -17.64 -5.49
CA ASN A 130 -3.28 -16.40 -5.21
C ASN A 130 -2.77 -15.79 -6.51
N TYR A 131 -3.04 -14.50 -6.71
CA TYR A 131 -2.71 -13.75 -7.90
C TYR A 131 -1.68 -12.68 -7.55
N TYR A 132 -0.57 -12.61 -8.26
CA TYR A 132 0.51 -11.67 -8.05
C TYR A 132 0.64 -10.77 -9.28
N PHE A 133 0.11 -9.54 -9.17
CA PHE A 133 0.11 -8.55 -10.23
C PHE A 133 1.36 -7.68 -10.12
N ARG A 134 2.29 -7.78 -11.04
CA ARG A 134 3.44 -6.89 -11.12
C ARG A 134 3.09 -5.64 -11.93
N TRP A 135 3.40 -4.47 -11.41
CA TRP A 135 2.98 -3.21 -12.00
C TRP A 135 4.02 -2.10 -11.94
N ILE A 136 3.83 -1.10 -12.79
CA ILE A 136 4.48 0.21 -12.74
C ILE A 136 3.41 1.25 -12.46
N MET A 137 3.54 1.97 -11.36
CA MET A 137 2.70 3.11 -11.03
C MET A 137 3.30 4.39 -11.63
N HIS A 138 2.45 5.19 -12.24
CA HIS A 138 2.73 6.56 -12.65
C HIS A 138 1.84 7.48 -11.84
N LEU A 139 2.43 8.29 -10.98
CA LEU A 139 1.71 9.14 -10.04
C LEU A 139 2.15 10.60 -10.18
N THR A 140 1.19 11.49 -10.32
CA THR A 140 1.37 12.93 -10.18
C THR A 140 0.42 13.41 -9.08
N THR A 141 0.94 14.14 -8.09
CA THR A 141 0.12 14.69 -7.01
C THR A 141 -0.25 16.15 -7.27
N LYS A 142 -1.34 16.61 -6.68
CA LYS A 142 -1.76 18.03 -6.78
C LYS A 142 -0.68 18.99 -6.25
N ARG A 143 0.14 18.53 -5.29
CA ARG A 143 1.22 19.33 -4.68
C ARG A 143 2.49 19.39 -5.53
N TRP A 144 2.81 18.31 -6.27
CA TRP A 144 4.05 18.17 -7.06
C TRP A 144 3.69 17.80 -8.50
N LYS A 145 2.95 18.69 -9.19
CA LYS A 145 2.43 18.43 -10.54
C LYS A 145 3.54 18.25 -11.59
N ASP A 146 4.64 18.95 -11.42
CA ASP A 146 5.76 18.94 -12.38
C ASP A 146 6.82 17.87 -12.05
N GLU A 147 6.59 17.08 -11.02
CA GLU A 147 7.49 16.03 -10.56
C GLU A 147 6.82 14.67 -10.54
N PRO A 148 6.60 14.02 -11.70
CA PRO A 148 5.97 12.72 -11.75
C PRO A 148 6.81 11.67 -10.99
N ILE A 149 6.12 10.78 -10.31
CA ILE A 149 6.70 9.69 -9.54
C ILE A 149 6.42 8.39 -10.30
N LYS A 150 7.46 7.58 -10.46
CA LYS A 150 7.34 6.22 -10.98
C LYS A 150 7.76 5.24 -9.90
N ALA A 151 6.93 4.22 -9.66
CA ALA A 151 7.24 3.15 -8.75
C ALA A 151 6.98 1.79 -9.39
N VAL A 152 7.81 0.82 -9.07
CA VAL A 152 7.53 -0.59 -9.35
C VAL A 152 6.95 -1.22 -8.10
N GLY A 153 6.02 -2.15 -8.26
CA GLY A 153 5.46 -2.89 -7.15
C GLY A 153 4.76 -4.16 -7.60
N MET A 154 4.21 -4.82 -6.61
CA MET A 154 3.44 -6.04 -6.79
C MET A 154 2.28 -6.06 -5.83
N SER A 155 1.11 -6.46 -6.30
CA SER A 155 -0.06 -6.74 -5.47
C SER A 155 -0.25 -8.24 -5.33
N HIS A 156 -0.40 -8.74 -4.11
CA HIS A 156 -0.95 -10.05 -3.83
C HIS A 156 -2.46 -9.93 -3.68
N VAL A 157 -3.21 -10.62 -4.52
CA VAL A 157 -4.67 -10.54 -4.60
C VAL A 157 -5.27 -11.93 -4.51
N ARG A 158 -6.44 -12.06 -3.88
CA ARG A 158 -7.31 -13.23 -3.93
C ARG A 158 -8.71 -12.82 -4.34
N PHE A 159 -9.35 -13.65 -5.13
CA PHE A 159 -10.74 -13.47 -5.54
C PHE A 159 -11.63 -14.51 -4.89
N ASP A 160 -12.90 -14.18 -4.65
CA ASP A 160 -13.95 -15.13 -4.35
C ASP A 160 -14.42 -15.87 -5.62
N GLN A 161 -15.37 -16.82 -5.47
CA GLN A 161 -15.92 -17.60 -6.58
C GLN A 161 -16.60 -16.72 -7.66
N ASP A 162 -17.07 -15.54 -7.27
CA ASP A 162 -17.72 -14.56 -8.17
C ASP A 162 -16.70 -13.61 -8.83
N GLY A 163 -15.39 -13.77 -8.55
CA GLY A 163 -14.33 -12.94 -9.11
C GLY A 163 -14.12 -11.58 -8.43
N ARG A 164 -14.68 -11.37 -7.21
CA ARG A 164 -14.45 -10.15 -6.45
C ARG A 164 -13.25 -10.32 -5.51
N VAL A 165 -12.49 -9.25 -5.34
CA VAL A 165 -11.31 -9.22 -4.46
C VAL A 165 -11.72 -9.39 -3.00
N THR A 166 -11.19 -10.43 -2.35
CA THR A 166 -11.34 -10.67 -0.90
C THR A 166 -10.10 -10.27 -0.11
N PHE A 167 -8.93 -10.35 -0.73
CA PHE A 167 -7.65 -9.97 -0.15
C PHE A 167 -6.81 -9.19 -1.16
N HIS A 168 -6.24 -8.06 -0.73
CA HIS A 168 -5.31 -7.27 -1.54
C HIS A 168 -4.21 -6.68 -0.65
N GLN A 169 -2.98 -7.03 -0.94
CA GLN A 169 -1.79 -6.48 -0.28
C GLN A 169 -0.80 -5.96 -1.33
N ASP A 170 -0.46 -4.68 -1.23
CA ASP A 170 0.58 -4.07 -2.06
C ASP A 170 1.96 -4.15 -1.41
N TYR A 171 2.96 -4.44 -2.23
CA TYR A 171 4.38 -4.44 -1.89
C TYR A 171 5.13 -3.49 -2.81
N TRP A 172 5.60 -2.37 -2.27
CA TRP A 172 6.36 -1.39 -3.02
C TRP A 172 7.19 -0.48 -2.11
N ASP A 173 8.17 0.23 -2.67
CA ASP A 173 9.01 1.16 -1.91
C ASP A 173 8.30 2.51 -1.73
N THR A 174 7.61 2.69 -0.62
CA THR A 174 6.95 3.95 -0.26
C THR A 174 7.93 5.09 0.03
N SER A 175 9.21 4.79 0.27
CA SER A 175 10.21 5.82 0.58
C SER A 175 10.38 6.84 -0.56
N ILE A 176 10.06 6.45 -1.80
CA ILE A 176 10.08 7.37 -2.96
C ILE A 176 9.12 8.54 -2.81
N ILE A 177 7.98 8.35 -2.13
CA ILE A 177 7.03 9.43 -1.80
C ILE A 177 7.59 10.29 -0.68
N TYR A 178 8.12 9.65 0.38
CA TYR A 178 8.70 10.38 1.52
C TYR A 178 9.92 11.22 1.13
N GLU A 179 10.67 10.81 0.10
CA GLU A 179 11.79 11.61 -0.44
C GLU A 179 11.35 12.97 -1.01
N LYS A 180 10.06 13.10 -1.41
CA LYS A 180 9.49 14.37 -1.89
C LYS A 180 9.04 15.29 -0.75
N VAL A 181 8.90 14.78 0.47
CA VAL A 181 8.49 15.60 1.62
C VAL A 181 9.68 16.44 2.10
N PRO A 182 9.55 17.78 2.22
CA PRO A 182 10.60 18.64 2.76
C PRO A 182 11.14 18.12 4.10
N VAL A 183 12.43 18.27 4.34
CA VAL A 183 13.18 17.77 5.51
C VAL A 183 13.28 16.24 5.52
N MET A 184 12.16 15.51 5.52
CA MET A 184 12.13 14.03 5.54
C MET A 184 12.90 13.44 4.35
N GLY A 185 12.74 14.00 3.15
CA GLY A 185 13.46 13.55 1.96
C GLY A 185 14.96 13.65 2.09
N SER A 186 15.47 14.69 2.78
CA SER A 186 16.91 14.81 3.03
C SER A 186 17.44 13.73 3.96
N VAL A 187 16.66 13.38 5.00
CA VAL A 187 16.99 12.30 5.95
C VAL A 187 16.97 10.95 5.24
N ILE A 188 15.93 10.67 4.46
CA ILE A 188 15.80 9.39 3.73
C ILE A 188 16.95 9.23 2.72
N ARG A 189 17.25 10.24 1.92
CA ARG A 189 18.40 10.22 0.98
C ARG A 189 19.73 10.02 1.70
N TRP A 190 19.88 10.62 2.90
CA TRP A 190 21.08 10.41 3.71
C TRP A 190 21.17 8.96 4.19
N ILE A 191 20.07 8.38 4.70
CA ILE A 191 20.01 6.97 5.13
C ILE A 191 20.36 6.04 3.95
N LYS A 192 19.69 6.21 2.80
CA LYS A 192 19.94 5.38 1.59
C LYS A 192 21.39 5.43 1.09
N LYS A 193 22.15 6.47 1.42
CA LYS A 193 23.58 6.57 1.08
C LYS A 193 24.50 5.81 2.04
N GLN A 194 23.99 5.34 3.17
CA GLN A 194 24.80 4.58 4.14
C GLN A 194 24.85 3.07 3.78
N PHE A 195 23.95 2.61 2.91
CA PHE A 195 23.86 1.24 2.41
C PHE A 195 24.15 1.18 0.92
#